data_6a33f7129d94c58cade9106151c79582
#
_entry.id   6a33f7129d94c58cade9106151c79582
#
_cell.length_a   1.000
_cell.length_b   1.000
_cell.length_c   1.000
_cell.angle_alpha   90.00
_cell.angle_beta   90.00
_cell.angle_gamma   90.00
#
_symmetry.space_group_name_H-M   'P 1'
#
loop_
_entity.id
_entity.type
_entity.pdbx_description
1 polymer ?
#
loop_
_entity_poly.entity_id
_entity_poly.type
_entity_poly.pdbx_seq_one_letter_code
_entity_poly.pdbx_strand_id
1 'polypeptide(L)'
;EITVQPIRRFPLDAAIIFSDILVVPQAMGMNFEMKPGVGPWLENPIRTAADVEKVYIPDVEEELGYVYAAMDITKKELDDKIPLIGFAGSPWTLLCYAVEGQGSKSFDKAKGFCFQNPIAAHQLLEKITQTTIQYLLKKVEHGANVIQIFDSWGGMLSPKDYDEFSWKYIEQIVNEVSKVVPVTVFAKGCWFALEKMADSKASALGVDWTITPQLAREFTGFKKTLQGNFDPSRLLSPPETIQAMVKEMIDDFGTYKYIANLGHGILPNIPVENAQAFIEAVVNYKKA
;
A
#
# COMPACT_ATOMS: atom_id res chain seq x y z
N GLU A 1 7.23 5.36 18.68
CA GLU A 1 8.47 6.12 18.38
C GLU A 1 8.73 6.10 16.87
N ILE A 2 8.83 4.95 16.20
CA ILE A 2 9.20 4.82 14.77
C ILE A 2 8.27 5.65 13.87
N THR A 3 6.97 5.63 14.11
CA THR A 3 5.98 6.40 13.35
C THR A 3 6.14 7.91 13.50
N VAL A 4 6.46 8.37 14.70
CA VAL A 4 6.54 9.81 15.03
C VAL A 4 7.91 10.42 14.69
N GLN A 5 8.96 9.60 14.66
CA GLN A 5 10.32 10.06 14.41
C GLN A 5 10.49 10.83 13.07
N PRO A 6 9.93 10.37 11.93
CA PRO A 6 10.00 11.15 10.68
C PRO A 6 9.30 12.51 10.78
N ILE A 7 8.17 12.59 11.50
CA ILE A 7 7.40 13.82 11.69
C ILE A 7 8.18 14.85 12.50
N ARG A 8 8.97 14.39 13.50
CA ARG A 8 9.83 15.27 14.29
C ARG A 8 11.04 15.79 13.51
N ARG A 9 11.47 15.06 12.48
CA ARG A 9 12.67 15.37 11.68
C ARG A 9 12.35 16.17 10.42
N PHE A 10 11.18 15.97 9.84
CA PHE A 10 10.81 16.51 8.53
C PHE A 10 9.42 17.12 8.58
N PRO A 11 9.18 18.21 7.84
CA PRO A 11 7.88 18.85 7.72
C PRO A 11 6.94 18.04 6.79
N LEU A 12 6.51 16.87 7.25
CA LEU A 12 5.59 16.00 6.52
C LEU A 12 4.14 16.35 6.84
N ASP A 13 3.25 16.19 5.85
CA ASP A 13 1.83 16.52 5.97
C ASP A 13 0.99 15.38 6.56
N ALA A 14 1.54 14.17 6.67
CA ALA A 14 0.86 13.00 7.25
C ALA A 14 1.86 12.03 7.87
N ALA A 15 1.41 11.31 8.91
CA ALA A 15 2.12 10.18 9.48
C ALA A 15 1.49 8.88 9.00
N ILE A 16 2.27 7.83 8.81
CA ILE A 16 1.76 6.48 8.55
C ILE A 16 2.14 5.57 9.73
N ILE A 17 1.17 4.81 10.24
CA ILE A 17 1.47 3.88 11.33
C ILE A 17 2.51 2.84 10.87
N PHE A 18 3.56 2.65 11.66
CA PHE A 18 4.51 1.59 11.39
C PHE A 18 3.92 0.23 11.79
N SER A 19 3.75 -0.66 10.82
CA SER A 19 3.24 -2.02 10.99
C SER A 19 3.73 -2.88 9.82
N ASP A 20 3.36 -4.16 9.80
CA ASP A 20 3.58 -5.09 8.70
C ASP A 20 2.24 -5.42 8.02
N ILE A 21 2.24 -5.63 6.70
CA ILE A 21 1.05 -6.10 5.97
C ILE A 21 0.69 -7.54 6.33
N LEU A 22 1.67 -8.34 6.78
CA LEU A 22 1.51 -9.76 7.09
C LEU A 22 0.83 -10.02 8.44
N VAL A 23 0.56 -8.98 9.23
CA VAL A 23 -0.24 -9.14 10.48
C VAL A 23 -1.64 -9.67 10.18
N VAL A 24 -2.21 -9.34 9.02
CA VAL A 24 -3.53 -9.84 8.59
C VAL A 24 -3.51 -11.35 8.36
N PRO A 25 -2.70 -11.91 7.45
CA PRO A 25 -2.65 -13.37 7.31
C PRO A 25 -2.16 -14.08 8.57
N GLN A 26 -1.34 -13.43 9.39
CA GLN A 26 -0.89 -14.00 10.67
C GLN A 26 -2.07 -14.18 11.64
N ALA A 27 -2.94 -13.17 11.78
CA ALA A 27 -4.17 -13.28 12.55
C ALA A 27 -5.13 -14.35 11.99
N MET A 28 -5.06 -14.65 10.70
CA MET A 28 -5.86 -15.68 10.03
C MET A 28 -5.30 -17.12 10.22
N GLY A 29 -4.28 -17.30 11.08
CA GLY A 29 -3.67 -18.59 11.39
C GLY A 29 -2.47 -18.96 10.52
N MET A 30 -1.94 -18.04 9.72
CA MET A 30 -0.75 -18.26 8.90
C MET A 30 0.49 -17.71 9.63
N ASN A 31 1.31 -18.58 10.22
CA ASN A 31 2.45 -18.18 11.04
C ASN A 31 3.64 -17.77 10.18
N PHE A 32 3.80 -16.46 9.98
CA PHE A 32 4.98 -15.89 9.34
C PHE A 32 6.10 -15.62 10.35
N GLU A 33 7.32 -15.94 9.96
CA GLU A 33 8.54 -15.61 10.69
C GLU A 33 9.43 -14.68 9.85
N MET A 34 10.12 -13.75 10.50
CA MET A 34 11.15 -12.95 9.83
C MET A 34 12.49 -13.66 9.90
N LYS A 35 12.97 -14.20 8.77
CA LYS A 35 14.27 -14.87 8.68
C LYS A 35 15.35 -13.92 8.19
N PRO A 36 16.50 -13.80 8.88
CA PRO A 36 17.61 -12.96 8.44
C PRO A 36 18.04 -13.33 7.01
N GLY A 37 18.17 -12.32 6.14
CA GLY A 37 18.58 -12.50 4.74
C GLY A 37 17.53 -13.08 3.80
N VAL A 38 16.38 -13.54 4.31
CA VAL A 38 15.27 -14.09 3.51
C VAL A 38 14.07 -13.15 3.53
N GLY A 39 13.80 -12.50 4.68
CA GLY A 39 12.60 -11.73 4.92
C GLY A 39 11.45 -12.59 5.46
N PRO A 40 10.19 -12.26 5.13
CA PRO A 40 9.03 -13.01 5.58
C PRO A 40 9.09 -14.47 5.06
N TRP A 41 8.89 -15.42 5.96
CA TRP A 41 8.88 -16.84 5.65
C TRP A 41 7.72 -17.54 6.35
N LEU A 42 6.98 -18.35 5.61
CA LEU A 42 5.85 -19.14 6.09
C LEU A 42 6.23 -20.62 6.00
N GLU A 43 6.23 -21.32 7.14
CA GLU A 43 6.60 -22.73 7.20
C GLU A 43 5.66 -23.62 6.39
N ASN A 44 4.35 -23.38 6.51
CA ASN A 44 3.31 -24.17 5.86
C ASN A 44 2.51 -23.32 4.87
N PRO A 45 3.07 -23.00 3.69
CA PRO A 45 2.38 -22.18 2.72
C PRO A 45 1.18 -22.91 2.12
N ILE A 46 0.18 -22.11 1.70
CA ILE A 46 -1.04 -22.62 1.08
C ILE A 46 -0.71 -23.25 -0.28
N ARG A 47 -1.11 -24.50 -0.48
CA ARG A 47 -0.85 -25.26 -1.71
C ARG A 47 -2.10 -25.91 -2.29
N THR A 48 -3.10 -26.19 -1.45
CA THR A 48 -4.29 -26.96 -1.81
C THR A 48 -5.57 -26.29 -1.30
N ALA A 49 -6.72 -26.69 -1.81
CA ALA A 49 -8.01 -26.26 -1.27
C ALA A 49 -8.17 -26.62 0.22
N ALA A 50 -7.65 -27.79 0.65
CA ALA A 50 -7.68 -28.20 2.06
C ALA A 50 -6.85 -27.28 2.98
N ASP A 51 -5.82 -26.63 2.45
CA ASP A 51 -5.07 -25.62 3.23
C ASP A 51 -5.88 -24.33 3.38
N VAL A 52 -6.64 -23.94 2.35
CA VAL A 52 -7.54 -22.78 2.42
C VAL A 52 -8.66 -22.99 3.44
N GLU A 53 -9.15 -24.22 3.62
CA GLU A 53 -10.18 -24.53 4.61
C GLU A 53 -9.70 -24.28 6.04
N LYS A 54 -8.40 -24.42 6.32
CA LYS A 54 -7.79 -24.17 7.64
C LYS A 54 -7.65 -22.68 7.97
N VAL A 55 -7.65 -21.84 6.95
CA VAL A 55 -7.59 -20.37 7.14
C VAL A 55 -8.95 -19.88 7.62
N TYR A 56 -8.97 -19.10 8.70
CA TYR A 56 -10.20 -18.57 9.28
C TYR A 56 -10.24 -17.05 9.23
N ILE A 57 -11.42 -16.48 9.41
CA ILE A 57 -11.62 -15.04 9.61
C ILE A 57 -11.56 -14.80 11.12
N PRO A 58 -10.53 -14.09 11.62
CA PRO A 58 -10.31 -13.88 13.05
C PRO A 58 -11.25 -12.81 13.64
N ASP A 59 -11.37 -12.77 14.95
CA ASP A 59 -11.72 -11.54 15.64
C ASP A 59 -10.52 -10.61 15.60
N VAL A 60 -10.60 -9.58 14.74
CA VAL A 60 -9.48 -8.66 14.52
C VAL A 60 -9.16 -7.78 15.73
N GLU A 61 -10.14 -7.58 16.65
CA GLU A 61 -9.91 -6.81 17.86
C GLU A 61 -9.07 -7.62 18.87
N GLU A 62 -9.35 -8.90 19.00
CA GLU A 62 -8.60 -9.80 19.87
C GLU A 62 -7.18 -10.04 19.32
N GLU A 63 -7.07 -10.41 18.04
CA GLU A 63 -5.79 -10.82 17.43
C GLU A 63 -4.84 -9.66 17.11
N LEU A 64 -5.39 -8.46 16.79
CA LEU A 64 -4.62 -7.31 16.34
C LEU A 64 -4.71 -6.10 17.29
N GLY A 65 -5.18 -6.29 18.51
CA GLY A 65 -5.32 -5.24 19.52
C GLY A 65 -4.03 -4.46 19.80
N TYR A 66 -2.88 -5.11 19.68
CA TYR A 66 -1.57 -4.45 19.83
C TYR A 66 -1.29 -3.39 18.75
N VAL A 67 -1.82 -3.57 17.52
CA VAL A 67 -1.72 -2.58 16.46
C VAL A 67 -2.58 -1.37 16.80
N TYR A 68 -3.79 -1.60 17.28
CA TYR A 68 -4.73 -0.53 17.67
C TYR A 68 -4.19 0.27 18.85
N ALA A 69 -3.66 -0.40 19.86
CA ALA A 69 -2.99 0.28 20.99
C ALA A 69 -1.81 1.15 20.52
N ALA A 70 -1.03 0.69 19.55
CA ALA A 70 0.04 1.50 18.96
C ALA A 70 -0.51 2.73 18.21
N MET A 71 -1.67 2.60 17.56
CA MET A 71 -2.35 3.72 16.90
C MET A 71 -2.84 4.75 17.90
N ASP A 72 -3.49 4.33 19.00
CA ASP A 72 -3.95 5.23 20.06
C ASP A 72 -2.80 6.06 20.65
N ILE A 73 -1.67 5.41 20.95
CA ILE A 73 -0.47 6.10 21.43
C ILE A 73 0.05 7.08 20.37
N THR A 74 0.12 6.66 19.12
CA THR A 74 0.61 7.50 18.01
C THR A 74 -0.32 8.71 17.80
N LYS A 75 -1.63 8.50 17.81
CA LYS A 75 -2.62 9.57 17.66
C LYS A 75 -2.49 10.62 18.76
N LYS A 76 -2.29 10.18 19.99
CA LYS A 76 -2.03 11.07 21.14
C LYS A 76 -0.75 11.89 20.97
N GLU A 77 0.34 11.25 20.48
CA GLU A 77 1.62 11.93 20.24
C GLU A 77 1.55 12.95 19.09
N LEU A 78 0.72 12.71 18.07
CA LEU A 78 0.50 13.61 16.95
C LEU A 78 -0.36 14.83 17.34
N ASP A 79 -1.10 14.77 18.47
CA ASP A 79 -1.91 15.87 19.02
C ASP A 79 -2.87 16.48 17.99
N ASP A 80 -3.46 15.63 17.13
CA ASP A 80 -4.35 16.01 16.00
C ASP A 80 -3.77 17.04 15.01
N LYS A 81 -2.48 17.36 15.11
CA LYS A 81 -1.82 18.33 14.21
C LYS A 81 -1.55 17.77 12.83
N ILE A 82 -1.38 16.46 12.73
CA ILE A 82 -1.03 15.76 11.50
C ILE A 82 -1.92 14.52 11.38
N PRO A 83 -2.54 14.27 10.21
CA PRO A 83 -3.37 13.08 10.00
C PRO A 83 -2.54 11.79 10.08
N LEU A 84 -3.16 10.75 10.64
CA LEU A 84 -2.60 9.41 10.71
C LEU A 84 -3.16 8.54 9.59
N ILE A 85 -2.28 7.93 8.80
CA ILE A 85 -2.62 6.97 7.76
C ILE A 85 -2.56 5.57 8.35
N GLY A 86 -3.69 4.84 8.28
CA GLY A 86 -3.74 3.40 8.45
C GLY A 86 -3.55 2.71 7.10
N PHE A 87 -3.04 1.47 7.07
CA PHE A 87 -2.85 0.75 5.82
C PHE A 87 -3.04 -0.76 5.96
N ALA A 88 -3.19 -1.43 4.83
CA ALA A 88 -3.11 -2.88 4.69
C ALA A 88 -2.54 -3.26 3.32
N GLY A 89 -2.06 -4.50 3.20
CA GLY A 89 -1.79 -5.11 1.90
C GLY A 89 -3.09 -5.43 1.17
N SER A 90 -3.06 -5.41 -0.17
CA SER A 90 -4.18 -5.91 -0.97
C SER A 90 -4.37 -7.41 -0.79
N PRO A 91 -5.58 -7.94 -1.02
CA PRO A 91 -5.82 -9.38 -0.91
C PRO A 91 -4.91 -10.22 -1.82
N TRP A 92 -4.65 -9.76 -3.04
CA TRP A 92 -3.71 -10.41 -3.95
C TRP A 92 -2.28 -10.43 -3.40
N THR A 93 -1.79 -9.27 -2.93
CA THR A 93 -0.45 -9.18 -2.33
C THR A 93 -0.30 -10.12 -1.14
N LEU A 94 -1.31 -10.23 -0.28
CA LEU A 94 -1.30 -11.13 0.87
C LEU A 94 -1.41 -12.61 0.46
N LEU A 95 -2.23 -12.94 -0.55
CA LEU A 95 -2.27 -14.28 -1.15
C LEU A 95 -0.91 -14.66 -1.73
N CYS A 96 -0.21 -13.74 -2.39
CA CYS A 96 1.13 -14.00 -2.92
C CYS A 96 2.07 -14.51 -1.83
N TYR A 97 2.14 -13.86 -0.69
CA TYR A 97 2.97 -14.31 0.43
C TYR A 97 2.46 -15.63 1.04
N ALA A 98 1.14 -15.79 1.19
CA ALA A 98 0.55 -17.00 1.74
C ALA A 98 0.84 -18.24 0.88
N VAL A 99 0.81 -18.08 -0.45
CA VAL A 99 1.06 -19.18 -1.38
C VAL A 99 2.54 -19.36 -1.68
N GLU A 100 3.33 -18.32 -1.92
CA GLU A 100 4.79 -18.49 -2.12
C GLU A 100 5.49 -18.99 -0.85
N GLY A 101 5.04 -18.55 0.32
CA GLY A 101 5.66 -18.79 1.59
C GLY A 101 6.85 -17.90 1.90
N GLN A 102 7.25 -17.06 0.96
CA GLN A 102 8.37 -16.10 1.06
C GLN A 102 8.28 -15.06 -0.06
N GLY A 103 9.23 -14.12 -0.10
CA GLY A 103 9.37 -13.21 -1.25
C GLY A 103 9.69 -13.99 -2.54
N SER A 104 9.17 -13.52 -3.67
CA SER A 104 9.39 -14.13 -4.99
C SER A 104 9.60 -13.04 -6.05
N LYS A 105 10.34 -13.39 -7.12
CA LYS A 105 10.53 -12.50 -8.27
C LYS A 105 9.40 -12.61 -9.30
N SER A 106 8.73 -13.75 -9.37
CA SER A 106 7.75 -14.08 -10.42
C SER A 106 6.37 -14.44 -9.89
N PHE A 107 6.27 -14.83 -8.61
CA PHE A 107 5.02 -15.31 -7.98
C PHE A 107 4.34 -16.41 -8.82
N ASP A 108 5.14 -17.31 -9.41
CA ASP A 108 4.66 -18.39 -10.27
C ASP A 108 3.80 -19.40 -9.53
N LYS A 109 4.11 -19.70 -8.26
CA LYS A 109 3.27 -20.59 -7.44
C LYS A 109 1.93 -19.93 -7.11
N ALA A 110 1.92 -18.63 -6.74
CA ALA A 110 0.69 -17.91 -6.46
C ALA A 110 -0.21 -17.85 -7.70
N LYS A 111 0.33 -17.49 -8.85
CA LYS A 111 -0.40 -17.50 -10.13
C LYS A 111 -0.85 -18.92 -10.51
N GLY A 112 0.05 -19.90 -10.38
CA GLY A 112 -0.27 -21.31 -10.64
C GLY A 112 -1.41 -21.82 -9.76
N PHE A 113 -1.43 -21.45 -8.47
CA PHE A 113 -2.52 -21.78 -7.56
C PHE A 113 -3.85 -21.21 -8.02
N CYS A 114 -3.88 -19.93 -8.44
CA CYS A 114 -5.08 -19.29 -8.97
C CYS A 114 -5.61 -19.97 -10.22
N PHE A 115 -4.72 -20.35 -11.13
CA PHE A 115 -5.12 -20.98 -12.39
C PHE A 115 -5.52 -22.46 -12.26
N GLN A 116 -4.89 -23.19 -11.36
CA GLN A 116 -5.17 -24.60 -11.13
C GLN A 116 -6.32 -24.85 -10.15
N ASN A 117 -6.53 -23.95 -9.20
CA ASN A 117 -7.52 -24.05 -8.13
C ASN A 117 -8.34 -22.74 -7.99
N PRO A 118 -9.00 -22.25 -9.04
CA PRO A 118 -9.62 -20.91 -9.01
C PRO A 118 -10.67 -20.76 -7.90
N ILE A 119 -11.44 -21.80 -7.60
CA ILE A 119 -12.45 -21.75 -6.53
C ILE A 119 -11.77 -21.54 -5.17
N ALA A 120 -10.72 -22.30 -4.87
CA ALA A 120 -10.00 -22.17 -3.61
C ALA A 120 -9.25 -20.81 -3.52
N ALA A 121 -8.70 -20.33 -4.64
CA ALA A 121 -8.07 -19.00 -4.70
C ALA A 121 -9.08 -17.89 -4.39
N HIS A 122 -10.26 -17.93 -4.98
CA HIS A 122 -11.33 -16.98 -4.69
C HIS A 122 -11.81 -17.06 -3.23
N GLN A 123 -11.91 -18.26 -2.65
CA GLN A 123 -12.25 -18.44 -1.24
C GLN A 123 -11.19 -17.82 -0.32
N LEU A 124 -9.91 -18.01 -0.62
CA LEU A 124 -8.81 -17.41 0.16
C LEU A 124 -8.82 -15.87 0.05
N LEU A 125 -8.95 -15.36 -1.17
CA LEU A 125 -9.04 -13.92 -1.43
C LEU A 125 -10.21 -13.28 -0.70
N GLU A 126 -11.37 -13.95 -0.68
CA GLU A 126 -12.56 -13.48 0.02
C GLU A 126 -12.34 -13.42 1.55
N LYS A 127 -11.76 -14.49 2.15
CA LYS A 127 -11.43 -14.50 3.58
C LYS A 127 -10.45 -13.37 3.93
N ILE A 128 -9.40 -13.17 3.13
CA ILE A 128 -8.44 -12.08 3.31
C ILE A 128 -9.15 -10.72 3.20
N THR A 129 -10.03 -10.55 2.22
CA THR A 129 -10.77 -9.30 2.00
C THR A 129 -11.63 -8.95 3.19
N GLN A 130 -12.41 -9.91 3.69
CA GLN A 130 -13.29 -9.69 4.87
C GLN A 130 -12.49 -9.35 6.11
N THR A 131 -11.38 -10.06 6.38
CA THR A 131 -10.47 -9.75 7.48
C THR A 131 -9.86 -8.36 7.33
N THR A 132 -9.42 -7.99 6.12
CA THR A 132 -8.82 -6.69 5.83
C THR A 132 -9.82 -5.55 6.01
N ILE A 133 -11.08 -5.72 5.61
CA ILE A 133 -12.14 -4.72 5.83
C ILE A 133 -12.32 -4.48 7.34
N GLN A 134 -12.49 -5.53 8.14
CA GLN A 134 -12.66 -5.42 9.58
C GLN A 134 -11.44 -4.74 10.23
N TYR A 135 -10.23 -5.16 9.85
CA TYR A 135 -8.99 -4.59 10.33
C TYR A 135 -8.85 -3.09 10.03
N LEU A 136 -9.20 -2.66 8.82
CA LEU A 136 -9.11 -1.27 8.41
C LEU A 136 -10.18 -0.40 9.09
N LEU A 137 -11.40 -0.90 9.26
CA LEU A 137 -12.45 -0.20 9.99
C LEU A 137 -12.06 -0.01 11.47
N LYS A 138 -11.46 -1.02 12.11
CA LYS A 138 -10.91 -0.87 13.47
C LYS A 138 -9.78 0.14 13.53
N LYS A 139 -8.90 0.20 12.54
CA LYS A 139 -7.89 1.28 12.47
C LYS A 139 -8.52 2.67 12.41
N VAL A 140 -9.66 2.82 11.73
CA VAL A 140 -10.40 4.09 11.70
C VAL A 140 -10.95 4.43 13.08
N GLU A 141 -11.56 3.46 13.79
CA GLU A 141 -12.02 3.64 15.17
C GLU A 141 -10.88 4.08 16.11
N HIS A 142 -9.65 3.61 15.86
CA HIS A 142 -8.44 3.97 16.61
C HIS A 142 -7.64 5.14 15.99
N GLY A 143 -8.32 6.00 15.23
CA GLY A 143 -7.81 7.32 14.85
C GLY A 143 -7.12 7.43 13.49
N ALA A 144 -7.20 6.43 12.61
CA ALA A 144 -6.78 6.62 11.23
C ALA A 144 -7.70 7.63 10.51
N ASN A 145 -7.11 8.67 9.96
CA ASN A 145 -7.81 9.71 9.21
C ASN A 145 -7.92 9.39 7.71
N VAL A 146 -7.02 8.55 7.22
CA VAL A 146 -6.94 8.07 5.83
C VAL A 146 -6.51 6.62 5.84
N ILE A 147 -7.02 5.84 4.90
CA ILE A 147 -6.58 4.46 4.68
C ILE A 147 -5.82 4.35 3.35
N GLN A 148 -4.73 3.59 3.36
CA GLN A 148 -3.99 3.23 2.15
C GLN A 148 -3.95 1.72 1.95
N ILE A 149 -4.28 1.26 0.75
CA ILE A 149 -4.19 -0.15 0.33
C ILE A 149 -2.96 -0.27 -0.57
N PHE A 150 -2.05 -1.21 -0.22
CA PHE A 150 -0.86 -1.49 -0.98
C PHE A 150 -0.99 -2.78 -1.78
N ASP A 151 -1.11 -2.65 -3.10
CA ASP A 151 -1.02 -3.77 -4.04
C ASP A 151 0.37 -3.82 -4.69
N SER A 152 1.35 -4.25 -3.92
CA SER A 152 2.75 -4.26 -4.32
C SER A 152 3.05 -5.24 -5.46
N TRP A 153 2.20 -6.25 -5.66
CA TRP A 153 2.40 -7.32 -6.63
C TRP A 153 1.34 -7.38 -7.73
N GLY A 154 0.44 -6.40 -7.80
CA GLY A 154 -0.60 -6.33 -8.84
C GLY A 154 -0.04 -6.37 -10.26
N GLY A 155 1.08 -5.66 -10.53
CA GLY A 155 1.74 -5.63 -11.83
C GLY A 155 2.36 -6.97 -12.28
N MET A 156 2.33 -8.02 -11.44
CA MET A 156 2.73 -9.38 -11.84
C MET A 156 1.63 -10.14 -12.56
N LEU A 157 0.40 -9.59 -12.59
CA LEU A 157 -0.76 -10.16 -13.26
C LEU A 157 -0.95 -9.53 -14.66
N SER A 158 -1.53 -10.30 -15.58
CA SER A 158 -2.07 -9.71 -16.80
C SER A 158 -3.25 -8.79 -16.46
N PRO A 159 -3.64 -7.84 -17.33
CA PRO A 159 -4.80 -6.99 -17.06
C PRO A 159 -6.07 -7.75 -16.70
N LYS A 160 -6.34 -8.87 -17.40
CA LYS A 160 -7.50 -9.73 -17.12
C LYS A 160 -7.41 -10.41 -15.76
N ASP A 161 -6.23 -10.97 -15.43
CA ASP A 161 -6.03 -11.65 -14.15
C ASP A 161 -6.02 -10.66 -12.99
N TYR A 162 -5.53 -9.44 -13.24
CA TYR A 162 -5.59 -8.34 -12.28
C TYR A 162 -7.04 -7.99 -11.90
N ASP A 163 -7.91 -7.89 -12.89
CA ASP A 163 -9.33 -7.65 -12.65
C ASP A 163 -9.96 -8.76 -11.82
N GLU A 164 -9.61 -10.02 -12.10
CA GLU A 164 -10.20 -11.19 -11.47
C GLU A 164 -9.65 -11.47 -10.07
N PHE A 165 -8.33 -11.40 -9.88
CA PHE A 165 -7.68 -11.84 -8.63
C PHE A 165 -7.19 -10.71 -7.72
N SER A 166 -7.14 -9.45 -8.21
CA SER A 166 -6.75 -8.32 -7.38
C SER A 166 -7.83 -7.25 -7.30
N TRP A 167 -8.14 -6.56 -8.40
CA TRP A 167 -9.02 -5.39 -8.37
C TRP A 167 -10.40 -5.67 -7.79
N LYS A 168 -11.04 -6.76 -8.17
CA LYS A 168 -12.32 -7.20 -7.63
C LYS A 168 -12.39 -7.16 -6.09
N TYR A 169 -11.30 -7.50 -5.43
CA TYR A 169 -11.19 -7.58 -3.98
C TYR A 169 -10.77 -6.24 -3.35
N ILE A 170 -9.91 -5.49 -4.03
CA ILE A 170 -9.58 -4.13 -3.62
C ILE A 170 -10.83 -3.24 -3.66
N GLU A 171 -11.63 -3.37 -4.70
CA GLU A 171 -12.86 -2.60 -4.86
C GLU A 171 -13.89 -2.87 -3.75
N GLN A 172 -13.99 -4.11 -3.26
CA GLN A 172 -14.81 -4.43 -2.09
C GLN A 172 -14.33 -3.68 -0.84
N ILE A 173 -13.02 -3.69 -0.57
CA ILE A 173 -12.44 -2.95 0.56
C ILE A 173 -12.70 -1.44 0.40
N VAL A 174 -12.45 -0.89 -0.79
CA VAL A 174 -12.71 0.52 -1.10
C VAL A 174 -14.17 0.88 -0.86
N ASN A 175 -15.12 0.03 -1.31
CA ASN A 175 -16.55 0.26 -1.18
C ASN A 175 -17.03 0.32 0.27
N GLU A 176 -16.42 -0.45 1.16
CA GLU A 176 -16.77 -0.44 2.59
C GLU A 176 -16.06 0.67 3.34
N VAL A 177 -14.75 0.77 3.21
CA VAL A 177 -13.92 1.71 4.00
C VAL A 177 -14.16 3.17 3.59
N SER A 178 -14.43 3.44 2.30
CA SER A 178 -14.71 4.80 1.82
C SER A 178 -16.01 5.41 2.36
N LYS A 179 -16.86 4.61 3.02
CA LYS A 179 -18.06 5.12 3.71
C LYS A 179 -17.71 5.96 4.94
N VAL A 180 -16.52 5.77 5.50
CA VAL A 180 -16.10 6.37 6.78
C VAL A 180 -14.87 7.27 6.67
N VAL A 181 -13.90 6.96 5.80
CA VAL A 181 -12.68 7.76 5.60
C VAL A 181 -12.23 7.74 4.13
N PRO A 182 -11.42 8.73 3.69
CA PRO A 182 -10.77 8.67 2.38
C PRO A 182 -9.87 7.44 2.24
N VAL A 183 -9.91 6.82 1.05
CA VAL A 183 -9.09 5.64 0.73
C VAL A 183 -8.15 5.97 -0.44
N THR A 184 -6.87 5.70 -0.26
CA THR A 184 -5.85 5.71 -1.31
C THR A 184 -5.57 4.27 -1.73
N VAL A 185 -5.57 3.98 -3.03
CA VAL A 185 -5.14 2.70 -3.58
C VAL A 185 -3.82 2.90 -4.31
N PHE A 186 -2.80 2.15 -3.90
CA PHE A 186 -1.54 2.05 -4.62
C PHE A 186 -1.41 0.65 -5.22
N ALA A 187 -1.22 0.57 -6.53
CA ALA A 187 -1.02 -0.68 -7.25
C ALA A 187 0.20 -0.57 -8.17
N LYS A 188 1.30 -1.18 -7.75
CA LYS A 188 2.59 -1.08 -8.45
C LYS A 188 2.55 -1.72 -9.84
N GLY A 189 2.93 -0.96 -10.86
CA GLY A 189 2.97 -1.43 -12.24
C GLY A 189 1.59 -1.62 -12.90
N CYS A 190 0.51 -1.22 -12.22
CA CYS A 190 -0.87 -1.43 -12.70
C CYS A 190 -1.45 -0.19 -13.42
N TRP A 191 -0.61 0.55 -14.13
CA TRP A 191 -1.04 1.73 -14.89
C TRP A 191 -2.17 1.43 -15.88
N PHE A 192 -2.24 0.22 -16.41
CA PHE A 192 -3.31 -0.26 -17.30
C PHE A 192 -4.71 -0.29 -16.63
N ALA A 193 -4.77 -0.26 -15.31
CA ALA A 193 -6.02 -0.29 -14.55
C ALA A 193 -6.45 1.10 -14.03
N LEU A 194 -5.67 2.16 -14.26
CA LEU A 194 -5.93 3.49 -13.71
C LEU A 194 -7.28 4.07 -14.12
N GLU A 195 -7.73 3.84 -15.35
CA GLU A 195 -9.04 4.30 -15.81
C GLU A 195 -10.16 3.67 -14.98
N LYS A 196 -10.13 2.35 -14.80
CA LYS A 196 -11.08 1.62 -13.96
C LYS A 196 -11.02 2.07 -12.49
N MET A 197 -9.81 2.21 -11.94
CA MET A 197 -9.62 2.70 -10.57
C MET A 197 -10.17 4.11 -10.38
N ALA A 198 -10.07 4.97 -11.39
CA ALA A 198 -10.59 6.32 -11.35
C ALA A 198 -12.12 6.39 -11.27
N ASP A 199 -12.81 5.37 -11.74
CA ASP A 199 -14.28 5.26 -11.64
C ASP A 199 -14.76 4.68 -10.31
N SER A 200 -13.86 4.16 -9.47
CA SER A 200 -14.17 3.60 -8.15
C SER A 200 -14.45 4.69 -7.09
N LYS A 201 -14.76 4.26 -5.86
CA LYS A 201 -14.91 5.14 -4.70
C LYS A 201 -13.58 5.54 -4.02
N ALA A 202 -12.43 5.11 -4.55
CA ALA A 202 -11.14 5.56 -4.03
C ALA A 202 -11.03 7.09 -4.13
N SER A 203 -10.46 7.72 -3.10
CA SER A 203 -10.26 9.17 -3.04
C SER A 203 -8.98 9.60 -3.76
N ALA A 204 -7.96 8.75 -3.69
CA ALA A 204 -6.67 8.96 -4.34
C ALA A 204 -6.11 7.66 -4.92
N LEU A 205 -5.27 7.79 -5.94
CA LEU A 205 -4.56 6.68 -6.56
C LEU A 205 -3.06 6.92 -6.47
N GLY A 206 -2.34 5.98 -5.88
CA GLY A 206 -0.88 5.95 -5.88
C GLY A 206 -0.37 5.43 -7.20
N VAL A 207 0.60 6.12 -7.79
CA VAL A 207 1.25 5.76 -9.05
C VAL A 207 2.76 5.64 -8.84
N ASP A 208 3.37 4.67 -9.50
CA ASP A 208 4.81 4.50 -9.53
C ASP A 208 5.45 5.15 -10.77
N TRP A 209 6.77 5.05 -10.88
CA TRP A 209 7.56 5.67 -11.95
C TRP A 209 7.46 4.98 -13.32
N THR A 210 6.68 3.90 -13.44
CA THR A 210 6.52 3.18 -14.72
C THR A 210 5.53 3.84 -15.67
N ILE A 211 4.88 4.91 -15.21
CA ILE A 211 3.98 5.75 -16.01
C ILE A 211 4.37 7.23 -15.88
N THR A 212 4.21 7.99 -16.95
CA THR A 212 4.42 9.44 -16.90
C THR A 212 3.26 10.16 -16.21
N PRO A 213 3.51 11.31 -15.56
CA PRO A 213 2.47 12.13 -14.96
C PRO A 213 1.32 12.47 -15.92
N GLN A 214 1.64 12.82 -17.17
CA GLN A 214 0.69 13.18 -18.21
C GLN A 214 -0.26 12.01 -18.52
N LEU A 215 0.29 10.80 -18.77
CA LEU A 215 -0.54 9.61 -19.03
C LEU A 215 -1.38 9.22 -17.83
N ALA A 216 -0.83 9.33 -16.61
CA ALA A 216 -1.60 9.05 -15.39
C ALA A 216 -2.80 10.02 -15.25
N ARG A 217 -2.61 11.30 -15.57
CA ARG A 217 -3.70 12.29 -15.61
C ARG A 217 -4.72 11.99 -16.69
N GLU A 218 -4.26 11.61 -17.89
CA GLU A 218 -5.14 11.24 -19.01
C GLU A 218 -6.00 10.02 -18.65
N PHE A 219 -5.41 8.93 -18.19
CA PHE A 219 -6.14 7.71 -17.82
C PHE A 219 -7.13 7.93 -16.68
N THR A 220 -6.81 8.80 -15.73
CA THR A 220 -7.72 9.10 -14.63
C THR A 220 -8.73 10.20 -14.95
N GLY A 221 -8.64 10.85 -16.11
CA GLY A 221 -9.52 11.96 -16.53
C GLY A 221 -9.57 13.09 -15.50
N PHE A 222 -8.51 13.31 -14.73
CA PHE A 222 -8.44 14.27 -13.63
C PHE A 222 -9.49 14.04 -12.51
N LYS A 223 -10.15 12.89 -12.48
CA LYS A 223 -11.20 12.59 -11.50
C LYS A 223 -10.64 12.42 -10.09
N LYS A 224 -9.43 11.86 -9.95
CA LYS A 224 -8.80 11.46 -8.68
C LYS A 224 -7.59 12.31 -8.33
N THR A 225 -7.31 12.39 -7.02
CA THR A 225 -5.99 12.82 -6.54
C THR A 225 -4.97 11.75 -6.89
N LEU A 226 -3.83 12.15 -7.48
CA LEU A 226 -2.71 11.25 -7.75
C LEU A 226 -1.62 11.43 -6.69
N GLN A 227 -1.07 10.33 -6.22
CA GLN A 227 0.02 10.29 -5.25
C GLN A 227 1.23 9.58 -5.86
N GLY A 228 2.38 10.18 -5.83
CA GLY A 228 3.63 9.61 -6.36
C GLY A 228 4.39 10.68 -7.15
N ASN A 229 5.21 10.29 -8.11
CA ASN A 229 5.62 8.95 -8.55
C ASN A 229 7.16 8.86 -8.61
N PHE A 230 7.83 9.62 -7.72
CA PHE A 230 9.29 9.70 -7.77
C PHE A 230 9.91 8.31 -7.59
N ASP A 231 10.80 7.91 -8.51
CA ASP A 231 11.53 6.66 -8.38
C ASP A 231 12.45 6.73 -7.14
N PRO A 232 12.27 5.85 -6.15
CA PRO A 232 13.11 5.85 -4.95
C PRO A 232 14.61 5.74 -5.25
N SER A 233 15.00 5.11 -6.35
CA SER A 233 16.40 4.98 -6.76
C SER A 233 17.04 6.32 -7.16
N ARG A 234 16.23 7.29 -7.58
CA ARG A 234 16.70 8.65 -7.88
C ARG A 234 17.21 9.41 -6.65
N LEU A 235 16.79 8.97 -5.45
CA LEU A 235 17.34 9.50 -4.20
C LEU A 235 18.81 9.11 -3.95
N LEU A 236 19.43 8.30 -4.81
CA LEU A 236 20.87 8.05 -4.79
C LEU A 236 21.68 9.16 -5.54
N SER A 237 20.99 10.10 -6.18
CA SER A 237 21.62 11.24 -6.88
C SER A 237 22.07 12.32 -5.90
N PRO A 238 22.94 13.27 -6.31
CA PRO A 238 23.25 14.45 -5.50
C PRO A 238 22.00 15.28 -5.14
N PRO A 239 21.97 15.95 -3.97
CA PRO A 239 20.82 16.72 -3.51
C PRO A 239 20.26 17.74 -4.51
N GLU A 240 21.13 18.49 -5.20
CA GLU A 240 20.74 19.47 -6.21
C GLU A 240 20.05 18.83 -7.42
N THR A 241 20.47 17.63 -7.80
CA THR A 241 19.82 16.84 -8.87
C THR A 241 18.45 16.34 -8.42
N ILE A 242 18.34 15.88 -7.17
CA ILE A 242 17.06 15.47 -6.58
C ILE A 242 16.07 16.63 -6.58
N GLN A 243 16.50 17.83 -6.15
CA GLN A 243 15.64 19.02 -6.11
C GLN A 243 15.15 19.40 -7.52
N ALA A 244 16.01 19.33 -8.54
CA ALA A 244 15.62 19.61 -9.93
C ALA A 244 14.58 18.59 -10.43
N MET A 245 14.79 17.28 -10.18
CA MET A 245 13.88 16.21 -10.59
C MET A 245 12.53 16.28 -9.86
N VAL A 246 12.52 16.70 -8.58
CA VAL A 246 11.28 16.89 -7.81
C VAL A 246 10.47 18.04 -8.38
N LYS A 247 11.14 19.16 -8.71
CA LYS A 247 10.49 20.29 -9.37
C LYS A 247 9.85 19.88 -10.70
N GLU A 248 10.57 19.17 -11.56
CA GLU A 248 10.07 18.64 -12.83
C GLU A 248 8.83 17.74 -12.59
N MET A 249 8.89 16.81 -11.65
CA MET A 249 7.76 15.94 -11.31
C MET A 249 6.52 16.73 -10.90
N ILE A 250 6.69 17.78 -10.06
CA ILE A 250 5.55 18.59 -9.62
C ILE A 250 5.03 19.46 -10.78
N ASP A 251 5.90 20.00 -11.62
CA ASP A 251 5.49 20.75 -12.82
C ASP A 251 4.64 19.88 -13.76
N ASP A 252 5.05 18.63 -13.96
CA ASP A 252 4.38 17.65 -14.84
C ASP A 252 3.02 17.18 -14.29
N PHE A 253 2.91 16.89 -12.99
CA PHE A 253 1.61 16.55 -12.37
C PHE A 253 0.69 17.77 -12.22
N GLY A 254 1.27 18.96 -12.05
CA GLY A 254 0.55 20.14 -11.56
C GLY A 254 0.19 19.99 -10.08
N THR A 255 -0.14 21.12 -9.44
CA THR A 255 -0.44 21.17 -8.00
C THR A 255 -1.89 20.80 -7.64
N TYR A 256 -2.77 20.69 -8.62
CA TYR A 256 -4.19 20.38 -8.37
C TYR A 256 -4.40 18.87 -8.23
N LYS A 257 -5.03 18.43 -7.13
CA LYS A 257 -5.26 17.01 -6.83
C LYS A 257 -3.97 16.18 -6.93
N TYR A 258 -2.91 16.64 -6.27
CA TYR A 258 -1.62 15.96 -6.28
C TYR A 258 -1.03 15.86 -4.86
N ILE A 259 -0.49 14.71 -4.56
CA ILE A 259 0.28 14.40 -3.35
C ILE A 259 1.68 13.99 -3.80
N ALA A 260 2.66 14.86 -3.57
CA ALA A 260 4.05 14.56 -3.89
C ALA A 260 4.57 13.44 -2.96
N ASN A 261 5.00 12.34 -3.55
CA ASN A 261 5.51 11.18 -2.84
C ASN A 261 6.48 10.39 -3.73
N LEU A 262 7.19 9.46 -3.10
CA LEU A 262 7.88 8.42 -3.84
C LEU A 262 6.87 7.48 -4.48
N GLY A 263 7.25 6.86 -5.60
CA GLY A 263 6.44 5.84 -6.27
C GLY A 263 6.50 4.45 -5.62
N HIS A 264 7.24 4.29 -4.53
CA HIS A 264 7.33 3.11 -3.66
C HIS A 264 8.05 3.47 -2.36
N GLY A 265 8.20 2.51 -1.45
CA GLY A 265 8.97 2.69 -0.22
C GLY A 265 10.42 3.12 -0.48
N ILE A 266 10.96 3.95 0.41
CA ILE A 266 12.36 4.38 0.35
C ILE A 266 13.31 3.20 0.53
N LEU A 267 14.43 3.20 -0.19
CA LEU A 267 15.45 2.16 -0.08
C LEU A 267 16.28 2.35 1.20
N PRO A 268 16.70 1.26 1.86
CA PRO A 268 17.40 1.34 3.15
C PRO A 268 18.80 1.97 3.07
N ASN A 269 19.39 2.03 1.88
CA ASN A 269 20.71 2.60 1.63
C ASN A 269 20.67 4.08 1.19
N ILE A 270 19.50 4.73 1.19
CA ILE A 270 19.38 6.15 0.86
C ILE A 270 19.91 7.00 2.02
N PRO A 271 20.86 7.93 1.74
CA PRO A 271 21.31 8.89 2.72
C PRO A 271 20.17 9.78 3.23
N VAL A 272 20.17 10.10 4.53
CA VAL A 272 19.11 10.91 5.14
C VAL A 272 19.03 12.31 4.53
N GLU A 273 20.18 12.91 4.18
CA GLU A 273 20.27 14.19 3.49
C GLU A 273 19.60 14.20 2.12
N ASN A 274 19.57 13.07 1.43
CA ASN A 274 18.92 12.95 0.13
C ASN A 274 17.38 12.87 0.28
N ALA A 275 16.89 12.19 1.32
CA ALA A 275 15.48 12.23 1.69
C ALA A 275 15.05 13.65 2.10
N GLN A 276 15.89 14.36 2.83
CA GLN A 276 15.69 15.76 3.20
C GLN A 276 15.62 16.65 1.96
N ALA A 277 16.53 16.49 1.00
CA ALA A 277 16.53 17.26 -0.25
C ALA A 277 15.22 17.09 -1.06
N PHE A 278 14.67 15.87 -1.09
CA PHE A 278 13.36 15.61 -1.69
C PHE A 278 12.26 16.40 -0.98
N ILE A 279 12.18 16.29 0.35
CA ILE A 279 11.12 16.94 1.15
C ILE A 279 11.23 18.46 1.06
N GLU A 280 12.44 19.02 1.17
CA GLU A 280 12.67 20.45 1.05
C GLU A 280 12.27 20.99 -0.34
N ALA A 281 12.55 20.23 -1.40
CA ALA A 281 12.13 20.60 -2.75
C ALA A 281 10.60 20.63 -2.91
N VAL A 282 9.87 19.72 -2.27
CA VAL A 282 8.41 19.72 -2.26
C VAL A 282 7.88 20.91 -1.47
N VAL A 283 8.36 21.12 -0.24
CA VAL A 283 7.89 22.19 0.66
C VAL A 283 8.18 23.59 0.08
N ASN A 284 9.33 23.76 -0.56
CA ASN A 284 9.76 25.05 -1.12
C ASN A 284 9.33 25.22 -2.59
N TYR A 285 8.56 24.29 -3.15
CA TYR A 285 8.11 24.39 -4.53
C TYR A 285 7.32 25.68 -4.78
N LYS A 286 7.75 26.44 -5.78
CA LYS A 286 7.05 27.61 -6.29
C LYS A 286 6.77 27.35 -7.77
N LYS A 287 5.50 27.46 -8.14
CA LYS A 287 5.12 27.43 -9.55
C LYS A 287 5.79 28.60 -10.26
N ALA A 288 6.50 28.31 -11.35
CA ALA A 288 7.13 29.34 -12.18
C ALA A 288 6.09 30.19 -12.91
#